data_443842a845475c4130213723cb225484
#
_entry.id   443842a845475c4130213723cb225484
#
_cell.length_a   1.000
_cell.length_b   1.000
_cell.length_c   1.000
_cell.angle_alpha   90.00
_cell.angle_beta   90.00
_cell.angle_gamma   90.00
#
_symmetry.space_group_name_H-M   'P 1'
#
loop_
_entity.id
_entity.type
_entity.pdbx_description
1 polymer ?
#
loop_
_entity_poly.entity_id
_entity_poly.type
_entity_poly.pdbx_seq_one_letter_code
_entity_poly.pdbx_strand_id
1 'polypeptide(L)'
;MFVLAALLWLGPWMESGQAQESDPVDPVARGEYLFRAANCQSCHTDVKNKGKLLAGGRPLKTPFGTFYGPNITPDEDHGIGAWSDADFIAALRHGRAPDGSHYFPAFPFTAFTKMTDADMLALKAYIFTLPAVDRPNTPHEIGFPFGWRFLMSAWKWLAFDPGAFEPDPTRPAAWNRGAYLVEALGHCAECHTPRDMIGALDRDMAFAGTAEGPDGDAVPNITPDPETGIGKWRDKDLIFLFQTSLLPDGDSVGGGMAEVVANGTKHLSETDLEAIVAYLRALAPVRNKIGKPKKESPASAWE
;
A
#
# COMPACT_ATOMS: atom_id res chain seq x y z
N MET A 1 75.77 20.74 -24.34
CA MET A 1 75.27 20.53 -22.99
C MET A 1 73.80 20.95 -22.98
N PHE A 2 72.88 20.01 -23.20
CA PHE A 2 71.44 20.26 -23.18
C PHE A 2 70.89 19.64 -21.90
N VAL A 3 70.29 20.45 -21.01
CA VAL A 3 69.62 20.02 -19.80
C VAL A 3 68.21 19.83 -20.15
N LEU A 4 67.72 18.57 -20.08
CA LEU A 4 66.27 18.19 -20.17
C LEU A 4 65.67 18.40 -18.81
N ALA A 5 64.75 19.35 -18.68
CA ALA A 5 63.89 19.51 -17.52
C ALA A 5 62.63 18.55 -17.66
N ALA A 6 62.58 17.58 -16.79
CA ALA A 6 61.39 16.70 -16.69
C ALA A 6 60.30 17.40 -15.86
N LEU A 7 59.18 17.74 -16.49
CA LEU A 7 57.94 18.22 -15.82
C LEU A 7 57.17 17.02 -15.29
N LEU A 8 57.20 16.82 -13.99
CA LEU A 8 56.32 15.88 -13.28
C LEU A 8 54.89 16.46 -13.23
N TRP A 9 53.98 15.84 -13.98
CA TRP A 9 52.56 16.10 -13.94
C TRP A 9 51.97 15.34 -12.75
N LEU A 10 51.62 16.04 -11.65
CA LEU A 10 50.82 15.54 -10.55
C LEU A 10 49.34 15.70 -10.95
N GLY A 11 48.76 14.65 -11.48
CA GLY A 11 47.30 14.57 -11.69
C GLY A 11 46.55 14.56 -10.35
N PRO A 12 45.35 15.17 -10.27
CA PRO A 12 44.57 15.13 -9.06
C PRO A 12 44.11 13.69 -8.78
N TRP A 13 44.38 13.22 -7.59
CA TRP A 13 43.86 11.97 -7.05
C TRP A 13 42.34 12.16 -6.94
N MET A 14 41.58 11.50 -7.81
CA MET A 14 40.15 11.30 -7.58
C MET A 14 40.00 10.36 -6.38
N GLU A 15 39.67 10.90 -5.23
CA GLU A 15 39.09 10.13 -4.15
C GLU A 15 37.83 9.49 -4.68
N SER A 16 37.89 8.19 -4.96
CA SER A 16 36.75 7.36 -5.16
C SER A 16 35.97 7.37 -3.85
N GLY A 17 34.92 8.18 -3.79
CA GLY A 17 33.93 8.11 -2.72
C GLY A 17 33.47 6.68 -2.61
N GLN A 18 33.95 5.96 -1.60
CA GLN A 18 33.41 4.69 -1.18
C GLN A 18 31.95 4.99 -0.81
N ALA A 19 31.02 4.44 -1.61
CA ALA A 19 29.63 4.35 -1.21
C ALA A 19 29.65 3.69 0.17
N GLN A 20 29.22 4.42 1.19
CA GLN A 20 29.13 3.93 2.55
C GLN A 20 28.12 2.77 2.49
N GLU A 21 28.64 1.55 2.58
CA GLU A 21 27.85 0.33 2.70
C GLU A 21 27.05 0.53 3.98
N SER A 22 25.76 0.83 3.82
CA SER A 22 24.84 0.98 4.95
C SER A 22 24.86 -0.36 5.69
N ASP A 23 25.09 -0.32 7.00
CA ASP A 23 24.97 -1.50 7.88
C ASP A 23 23.72 -2.29 7.46
N PRO A 24 23.80 -3.63 7.40
CA PRO A 24 22.65 -4.44 7.01
C PRO A 24 21.50 -4.10 7.94
N VAL A 25 20.50 -3.42 7.41
CA VAL A 25 19.28 -3.08 8.16
C VAL A 25 18.69 -4.41 8.61
N ASP A 26 18.49 -4.57 9.91
CA ASP A 26 17.82 -5.75 10.48
C ASP A 26 16.54 -6.05 9.70
N PRO A 27 16.44 -7.21 9.02
CA PRO A 27 15.28 -7.51 8.18
C PRO A 27 13.97 -7.52 8.98
N VAL A 28 14.00 -7.83 10.27
CA VAL A 28 12.80 -7.79 11.12
C VAL A 28 12.37 -6.35 11.38
N ALA A 29 13.31 -5.45 11.73
CA ALA A 29 13.00 -4.04 11.94
C ALA A 29 12.52 -3.38 10.64
N ARG A 30 13.17 -3.70 9.49
CA ARG A 30 12.67 -3.27 8.18
C ARG A 30 11.28 -3.81 7.90
N GLY A 31 11.05 -5.08 8.17
CA GLY A 31 9.75 -5.75 8.00
C GLY A 31 8.65 -5.10 8.82
N GLU A 32 8.92 -4.71 10.07
CA GLU A 32 7.96 -3.97 10.90
C GLU A 32 7.57 -2.64 10.25
N TYR A 33 8.56 -1.89 9.78
CA TYR A 33 8.31 -0.64 9.09
C TYR A 33 7.43 -0.82 7.83
N LEU A 34 7.74 -1.83 7.02
CA LEU A 34 6.96 -2.16 5.83
C LEU A 34 5.56 -2.66 6.17
N PHE A 35 5.41 -3.43 7.25
CA PHE A 35 4.12 -3.88 7.76
C PHE A 35 3.21 -2.70 8.12
N ARG A 36 3.78 -1.66 8.77
CA ARG A 36 3.08 -0.40 9.05
C ARG A 36 2.73 0.32 7.75
N ALA A 37 3.70 0.52 6.87
CA ALA A 37 3.49 1.21 5.59
C ALA A 37 2.42 0.54 4.73
N ALA A 38 2.38 -0.80 4.69
CA ALA A 38 1.42 -1.60 3.94
C ALA A 38 0.08 -1.80 4.66
N ASN A 39 -0.04 -1.33 5.92
CA ASN A 39 -1.27 -1.38 6.70
C ASN A 39 -1.95 -2.78 6.77
N CYS A 40 -1.15 -3.83 6.85
CA CYS A 40 -1.63 -5.23 6.82
C CYS A 40 -2.66 -5.52 7.91
N GLN A 41 -2.48 -4.91 9.10
CA GLN A 41 -3.34 -5.08 10.25
C GLN A 41 -4.80 -4.73 9.97
N SER A 42 -5.05 -3.68 9.18
CA SER A 42 -6.41 -3.18 8.96
C SER A 42 -7.31 -4.18 8.23
N CYS A 43 -6.76 -4.97 7.30
CA CYS A 43 -7.54 -5.99 6.60
C CYS A 43 -7.50 -7.36 7.30
N HIS A 44 -6.41 -7.65 8.03
CA HIS A 44 -6.18 -8.99 8.58
C HIS A 44 -6.50 -9.10 10.08
N THR A 45 -7.12 -8.07 10.69
CA THR A 45 -7.54 -8.10 12.09
C THR A 45 -9.00 -7.65 12.23
N ASP A 46 -9.85 -8.49 12.76
CA ASP A 46 -11.24 -8.16 13.04
C ASP A 46 -11.37 -7.42 14.37
N VAL A 47 -11.00 -6.13 14.38
CA VAL A 47 -10.99 -5.30 15.58
C VAL A 47 -12.39 -5.16 16.19
N LYS A 48 -13.43 -5.09 15.36
CA LYS A 48 -14.83 -4.94 15.82
C LYS A 48 -15.26 -6.10 16.71
N ASN A 49 -14.81 -7.31 16.40
CA ASN A 49 -15.10 -8.51 17.19
C ASN A 49 -13.93 -8.90 18.12
N LYS A 50 -13.04 -7.96 18.46
CA LYS A 50 -11.88 -8.19 19.33
C LYS A 50 -10.98 -9.34 18.86
N GLY A 51 -10.86 -9.51 17.54
CA GLY A 51 -10.00 -10.51 16.92
C GLY A 51 -8.53 -10.27 17.27
N LYS A 52 -7.77 -11.37 17.37
CA LYS A 52 -6.32 -11.30 17.59
C LYS A 52 -5.64 -10.72 16.35
N LEU A 53 -4.50 -10.04 16.57
CA LEU A 53 -3.71 -9.44 15.51
C LEU A 53 -3.42 -10.45 14.38
N LEU A 54 -3.69 -10.08 13.15
CA LEU A 54 -3.50 -10.85 11.92
C LEU A 54 -4.24 -12.18 11.83
N ALA A 55 -5.12 -12.50 12.77
CA ALA A 55 -5.89 -13.75 12.75
C ALA A 55 -7.04 -13.76 11.74
N GLY A 56 -7.19 -12.72 10.95
CA GLY A 56 -8.20 -12.61 9.90
C GLY A 56 -9.62 -12.35 10.41
N GLY A 57 -10.59 -12.63 9.54
CA GLY A 57 -12.03 -12.55 9.83
C GLY A 57 -12.69 -11.20 9.65
N ARG A 58 -11.92 -10.14 9.34
CA ARG A 58 -12.51 -8.84 9.04
C ARG A 58 -13.31 -8.89 7.74
N PRO A 59 -14.60 -8.51 7.73
CA PRO A 59 -15.38 -8.38 6.51
C PRO A 59 -14.97 -7.12 5.73
N LEU A 60 -14.81 -7.26 4.43
CA LEU A 60 -14.55 -6.21 3.46
C LEU A 60 -15.70 -6.22 2.45
N LYS A 61 -16.62 -5.29 2.56
CA LYS A 61 -17.78 -5.19 1.69
C LYS A 61 -17.41 -4.55 0.35
N THR A 62 -17.84 -5.18 -0.73
CA THR A 62 -17.63 -4.70 -2.10
C THR A 62 -18.92 -4.89 -2.91
N PRO A 63 -19.04 -4.26 -4.09
CA PRO A 63 -20.16 -4.52 -5.00
C PRO A 63 -20.28 -5.98 -5.46
N PHE A 64 -19.23 -6.79 -5.33
CA PHE A 64 -19.21 -8.20 -5.75
C PHE A 64 -19.58 -9.16 -4.61
N GLY A 65 -19.65 -8.68 -3.38
CA GLY A 65 -19.91 -9.45 -2.17
C GLY A 65 -18.96 -9.11 -1.04
N THR A 66 -18.99 -9.90 0.03
CA THR A 66 -18.15 -9.72 1.20
C THR A 66 -16.92 -10.63 1.11
N PHE A 67 -15.74 -10.01 1.11
CA PHE A 67 -14.48 -10.71 1.30
C PHE A 67 -14.12 -10.71 2.78
N TYR A 68 -13.40 -11.73 3.23
CA TYR A 68 -12.90 -11.80 4.60
C TYR A 68 -11.38 -11.83 4.57
N GLY A 69 -10.73 -10.93 5.31
CA GLY A 69 -9.29 -10.96 5.47
C GLY A 69 -8.86 -12.33 6.05
N PRO A 70 -7.93 -13.06 5.42
CA PRO A 70 -7.48 -14.34 5.94
C PRO A 70 -6.57 -14.17 7.16
N ASN A 71 -6.39 -15.26 7.90
CA ASN A 71 -5.34 -15.42 8.90
C ASN A 71 -3.96 -15.41 8.21
N ILE A 72 -3.11 -14.45 8.55
CA ILE A 72 -1.73 -14.35 8.06
C ILE A 72 -0.72 -14.42 9.20
N THR A 73 -1.11 -14.97 10.36
CA THR A 73 -0.16 -15.31 11.43
C THR A 73 0.72 -16.50 11.00
N PRO A 74 1.87 -16.75 11.68
CA PRO A 74 2.71 -17.90 11.40
C PRO A 74 2.13 -19.22 11.94
N ASP A 75 0.81 -19.37 11.95
CA ASP A 75 0.13 -20.62 12.20
C ASP A 75 0.25 -21.52 10.96
N GLU A 76 0.64 -22.80 11.16
CA GLU A 76 0.92 -23.72 10.06
C GLU A 76 -0.35 -24.27 9.40
N ASP A 77 -1.45 -24.42 10.14
CA ASP A 77 -2.68 -25.02 9.65
C ASP A 77 -3.63 -24.01 9.01
N HIS A 78 -3.77 -22.85 9.62
CA HIS A 78 -4.78 -21.84 9.22
C HIS A 78 -4.20 -20.49 8.79
N GLY A 79 -2.91 -20.27 9.06
CA GLY A 79 -2.18 -19.06 8.69
C GLY A 79 -1.24 -19.26 7.50
N ILE A 80 -0.10 -18.59 7.56
CA ILE A 80 0.94 -18.66 6.52
C ILE A 80 2.23 -19.32 7.02
N GLY A 81 2.20 -20.00 8.19
CA GLY A 81 3.38 -20.59 8.82
C GLY A 81 4.09 -21.63 7.96
N ALA A 82 3.34 -22.41 7.17
CA ALA A 82 3.88 -23.41 6.24
C ALA A 82 4.38 -22.82 4.90
N TRP A 83 4.25 -21.51 4.64
CA TRP A 83 4.60 -20.91 3.36
C TRP A 83 6.11 -20.76 3.18
N SER A 84 6.62 -21.20 2.04
CA SER A 84 7.97 -20.87 1.59
C SER A 84 8.12 -19.39 1.26
N ASP A 85 9.34 -18.91 1.08
CA ASP A 85 9.60 -17.56 0.59
C ASP A 85 9.01 -17.34 -0.81
N ALA A 86 9.09 -18.36 -1.66
CA ALA A 86 8.52 -18.32 -3.01
C ALA A 86 6.99 -18.21 -2.98
N ASP A 87 6.29 -18.89 -2.05
CA ASP A 87 4.84 -18.78 -1.90
C ASP A 87 4.43 -17.37 -1.46
N PHE A 88 5.17 -16.79 -0.49
CA PHE A 88 4.91 -15.45 -0.02
C PHE A 88 5.11 -14.40 -1.12
N ILE A 89 6.22 -14.50 -1.86
CA ILE A 89 6.47 -13.64 -3.04
C ILE A 89 5.38 -13.85 -4.09
N ALA A 90 5.00 -15.09 -4.41
CA ALA A 90 3.96 -15.37 -5.41
C ALA A 90 2.61 -14.79 -5.02
N ALA A 91 2.27 -14.77 -3.73
CA ALA A 91 1.05 -14.15 -3.23
C ALA A 91 1.02 -12.64 -3.46
N LEU A 92 2.09 -11.93 -3.11
CA LEU A 92 2.19 -10.47 -3.26
C LEU A 92 2.47 -10.05 -4.70
N ARG A 93 3.39 -10.75 -5.40
CA ARG A 93 3.82 -10.43 -6.76
C ARG A 93 2.78 -10.77 -7.81
N HIS A 94 2.13 -11.93 -7.67
CA HIS A 94 1.27 -12.48 -8.71
C HIS A 94 -0.17 -12.73 -8.24
N GLY A 95 -0.48 -12.48 -6.97
CA GLY A 95 -1.80 -12.80 -6.40
C GLY A 95 -2.14 -14.29 -6.52
N ARG A 96 -1.16 -15.19 -6.28
CA ARG A 96 -1.32 -16.65 -6.34
C ARG A 96 -1.12 -17.29 -4.98
N ALA A 97 -2.02 -18.17 -4.60
CA ALA A 97 -1.88 -18.99 -3.41
C ALA A 97 -0.95 -20.20 -3.66
N PRO A 98 -0.43 -20.84 -2.59
CA PRO A 98 0.44 -22.02 -2.72
C PRO A 98 -0.18 -23.19 -3.50
N ASP A 99 -1.51 -23.35 -3.44
CA ASP A 99 -2.26 -24.34 -4.21
C ASP A 99 -2.44 -23.96 -5.70
N GLY A 100 -1.87 -22.83 -6.12
CA GLY A 100 -1.95 -22.29 -7.48
C GLY A 100 -3.22 -21.51 -7.78
N SER A 101 -4.17 -21.42 -6.86
CA SER A 101 -5.39 -20.63 -7.06
C SER A 101 -5.10 -19.12 -7.08
N HIS A 102 -5.97 -18.36 -7.75
CA HIS A 102 -5.80 -16.90 -7.85
C HIS A 102 -6.52 -16.19 -6.70
N TYR A 103 -5.88 -15.16 -6.15
CA TYR A 103 -6.56 -14.23 -5.25
C TYR A 103 -7.44 -13.24 -6.02
N PHE A 104 -8.48 -12.78 -5.35
CA PHE A 104 -9.30 -11.66 -5.82
C PHE A 104 -8.59 -10.33 -5.55
N PRO A 105 -8.81 -9.28 -6.37
CA PRO A 105 -8.15 -7.98 -6.22
C PRO A 105 -8.67 -7.17 -5.01
N ALA A 106 -9.51 -7.75 -4.14
CA ALA A 106 -9.75 -7.26 -2.79
C ALA A 106 -8.49 -7.38 -1.91
N PHE A 107 -7.61 -8.34 -2.21
CA PHE A 107 -6.22 -8.34 -1.78
C PHE A 107 -5.42 -7.50 -2.78
N PRO A 108 -4.80 -6.38 -2.38
CA PRO A 108 -4.19 -5.42 -3.29
C PRO A 108 -2.84 -5.89 -3.88
N PHE A 109 -2.80 -7.13 -4.39
CA PHE A 109 -1.62 -7.64 -5.10
C PHE A 109 -1.28 -6.81 -6.34
N THR A 110 -2.26 -6.09 -6.88
CA THR A 110 -2.11 -5.11 -7.97
C THR A 110 -1.16 -3.97 -7.61
N ALA A 111 -1.10 -3.59 -6.35
CA ALA A 111 -0.13 -2.64 -5.81
C ALA A 111 1.11 -3.36 -5.28
N PHE A 112 0.95 -4.39 -4.45
CA PHE A 112 2.06 -5.12 -3.83
C PHE A 112 3.00 -5.77 -4.84
N THR A 113 2.55 -6.05 -6.07
CA THR A 113 3.42 -6.49 -7.17
C THR A 113 4.62 -5.56 -7.37
N LYS A 114 4.49 -4.27 -7.03
CA LYS A 114 5.55 -3.27 -7.13
C LYS A 114 6.58 -3.34 -5.99
N MET A 115 6.35 -4.09 -4.92
CA MET A 115 7.35 -4.27 -3.87
C MET A 115 8.58 -5.00 -4.40
N THR A 116 9.76 -4.71 -3.85
CA THR A 116 10.96 -5.51 -4.12
C THR A 116 10.87 -6.85 -3.41
N ASP A 117 11.54 -7.89 -3.93
CA ASP A 117 11.58 -9.20 -3.27
C ASP A 117 12.22 -9.11 -1.88
N ALA A 118 13.25 -8.27 -1.73
CA ALA A 118 13.89 -8.02 -0.44
C ALA A 118 12.91 -7.45 0.60
N ASP A 119 12.04 -6.51 0.19
CA ASP A 119 11.02 -5.94 1.06
C ASP A 119 9.91 -6.94 1.39
N MET A 120 9.51 -7.78 0.44
CA MET A 120 8.56 -8.86 0.70
C MET A 120 9.11 -9.85 1.74
N LEU A 121 10.38 -10.24 1.62
CA LEU A 121 11.03 -11.16 2.55
C LEU A 121 11.24 -10.53 3.93
N ALA A 122 11.59 -9.25 4.00
CA ALA A 122 11.68 -8.52 5.25
C ALA A 122 10.30 -8.45 5.95
N LEU A 123 9.24 -8.16 5.18
CA LEU A 123 7.86 -8.18 5.70
C LEU A 123 7.48 -9.56 6.25
N LYS A 124 7.79 -10.64 5.52
CA LYS A 124 7.59 -12.01 6.00
C LYS A 124 8.36 -12.26 7.29
N ALA A 125 9.64 -11.88 7.34
CA ALA A 125 10.48 -12.07 8.53
C ALA A 125 9.85 -11.45 9.77
N TYR A 126 9.31 -10.23 9.67
CA TYR A 126 8.58 -9.58 10.76
C TYR A 126 7.30 -10.32 11.14
N ILE A 127 6.44 -10.65 10.16
CA ILE A 127 5.19 -11.37 10.43
C ILE A 127 5.45 -12.68 11.17
N PHE A 128 6.54 -13.38 10.84
CA PHE A 128 6.92 -14.65 11.47
C PHE A 128 7.47 -14.49 12.88
N THR A 129 7.72 -13.28 13.37
CA THR A 129 7.99 -13.02 14.80
C THR A 129 6.73 -12.87 15.64
N LEU A 130 5.58 -12.70 15.00
CA LEU A 130 4.31 -12.47 15.69
C LEU A 130 3.72 -13.80 16.19
N PRO A 131 2.85 -13.77 17.23
CA PRO A 131 2.23 -15.00 17.74
C PRO A 131 1.37 -15.71 16.68
N ALA A 132 1.56 -17.03 16.54
CA ALA A 132 0.66 -17.88 15.79
C ALA A 132 -0.73 -17.91 16.44
N VAL A 133 -1.77 -17.92 15.61
CA VAL A 133 -3.15 -17.98 16.06
C VAL A 133 -3.89 -19.06 15.29
N ASP A 134 -4.25 -20.14 15.96
CA ASP A 134 -5.08 -21.21 15.42
C ASP A 134 -6.52 -20.69 15.24
N ARG A 135 -6.81 -20.18 14.03
CA ARG A 135 -8.13 -19.70 13.65
C ARG A 135 -8.40 -19.99 12.18
N PRO A 136 -9.39 -20.84 11.86
CA PRO A 136 -9.79 -21.10 10.48
C PRO A 136 -10.22 -19.84 9.74
N ASN A 137 -9.92 -19.81 8.44
CA ASN A 137 -10.31 -18.72 7.57
C ASN A 137 -11.83 -18.74 7.31
N THR A 138 -12.45 -17.56 7.35
CA THR A 138 -13.85 -17.38 6.99
C THR A 138 -13.99 -17.41 5.46
N PRO A 139 -14.86 -18.27 4.88
CA PRO A 139 -15.12 -18.27 3.44
C PRO A 139 -15.69 -16.93 2.97
N HIS A 140 -15.29 -16.50 1.76
CA HIS A 140 -15.85 -15.31 1.15
C HIS A 140 -17.31 -15.53 0.75
N GLU A 141 -18.14 -14.49 0.87
CA GLU A 141 -19.53 -14.45 0.46
C GLU A 141 -19.66 -13.66 -0.84
N ILE A 142 -19.36 -14.31 -1.97
CA ILE A 142 -19.31 -13.68 -3.29
C ILE A 142 -20.41 -14.26 -4.16
N GLY A 143 -21.20 -13.38 -4.80
CA GLY A 143 -22.28 -13.77 -5.69
C GLY A 143 -21.78 -14.44 -6.98
N PHE A 144 -22.62 -15.36 -7.51
CA PHE A 144 -22.39 -15.95 -8.84
C PHE A 144 -22.44 -14.86 -9.93
N PRO A 145 -21.54 -14.88 -10.93
CA PRO A 145 -20.45 -15.83 -11.18
C PRO A 145 -19.09 -15.39 -10.59
N PHE A 146 -19.02 -14.28 -9.88
CA PHE A 146 -17.79 -13.62 -9.44
C PHE A 146 -16.96 -14.43 -8.43
N GLY A 147 -17.57 -15.41 -7.73
CA GLY A 147 -16.88 -16.32 -6.82
C GLY A 147 -15.96 -17.35 -7.50
N TRP A 148 -15.99 -17.47 -8.82
CA TRP A 148 -15.17 -18.43 -9.55
C TRP A 148 -13.73 -17.95 -9.75
N ARG A 149 -12.81 -18.44 -8.93
CA ARG A 149 -11.39 -18.02 -8.93
C ARG A 149 -10.69 -18.20 -10.26
N PHE A 150 -11.09 -19.17 -11.11
CA PHE A 150 -10.48 -19.34 -12.42
C PHE A 150 -10.72 -18.12 -13.36
N LEU A 151 -11.81 -17.38 -13.16
CA LEU A 151 -12.08 -16.15 -13.92
C LEU A 151 -11.02 -15.07 -13.66
N MET A 152 -10.33 -15.14 -12.52
CA MET A 152 -9.24 -14.23 -12.20
C MET A 152 -8.03 -14.37 -13.14
N SER A 153 -7.86 -15.50 -13.82
CA SER A 153 -6.82 -15.63 -14.86
C SER A 153 -7.09 -14.69 -16.03
N ALA A 154 -8.35 -14.66 -16.51
CA ALA A 154 -8.75 -13.75 -17.59
C ALA A 154 -8.73 -12.29 -17.12
N TRP A 155 -9.21 -12.02 -15.93
CA TRP A 155 -9.16 -10.68 -15.34
C TRP A 155 -7.72 -10.16 -15.23
N LYS A 156 -6.78 -10.97 -14.73
CA LYS A 156 -5.36 -10.60 -14.65
C LYS A 156 -4.75 -10.31 -16.01
N TRP A 157 -5.09 -11.11 -17.00
CA TRP A 157 -4.62 -10.86 -18.37
C TRP A 157 -5.09 -9.50 -18.91
N LEU A 158 -6.29 -9.06 -18.54
CA LEU A 158 -6.88 -7.79 -18.99
C LEU A 158 -6.43 -6.58 -18.17
N ALA A 159 -6.28 -6.72 -16.85
CA ALA A 159 -6.26 -5.60 -15.91
C ALA A 159 -5.03 -5.59 -14.98
N PHE A 160 -4.16 -6.58 -15.04
CA PHE A 160 -3.02 -6.71 -14.13
C PHE A 160 -1.70 -6.74 -14.89
N ASP A 161 -0.80 -5.84 -14.50
CA ASP A 161 0.56 -5.75 -15.02
C ASP A 161 1.55 -6.02 -13.87
N PRO A 162 2.07 -7.26 -13.76
CA PRO A 162 2.97 -7.64 -12.68
C PRO A 162 4.38 -7.10 -12.91
N GLY A 163 5.02 -6.63 -11.85
CA GLY A 163 6.41 -6.19 -11.92
C GLY A 163 6.83 -5.36 -10.72
N ALA A 164 8.08 -5.48 -10.30
CA ALA A 164 8.64 -4.65 -9.24
C ALA A 164 8.69 -3.18 -9.69
N PHE A 165 8.63 -2.27 -8.73
CA PHE A 165 8.81 -0.85 -8.97
C PHE A 165 10.23 -0.58 -9.50
N GLU A 166 10.31 0.14 -10.61
CA GLU A 166 11.56 0.62 -11.19
C GLU A 166 11.64 2.14 -10.96
N PRO A 167 12.68 2.61 -10.25
CA PRO A 167 12.88 4.04 -10.05
C PRO A 167 13.08 4.77 -11.39
N ASP A 168 12.40 5.90 -11.57
CA ASP A 168 12.63 6.79 -12.70
C ASP A 168 13.92 7.60 -12.47
N PRO A 169 14.99 7.36 -13.27
CA PRO A 169 16.27 8.05 -13.09
C PRO A 169 16.20 9.56 -13.42
N THR A 170 15.12 10.01 -14.05
CA THR A 170 14.90 11.43 -14.37
C THR A 170 14.23 12.20 -13.23
N ARG A 171 13.74 11.50 -12.21
CA ARG A 171 13.07 12.07 -11.06
C ARG A 171 13.98 12.11 -9.81
N PRO A 172 13.74 13.06 -8.90
CA PRO A 172 14.47 13.08 -7.62
C PRO A 172 14.26 11.80 -6.81
N ALA A 173 15.25 11.45 -5.98
CA ALA A 173 15.16 10.28 -5.08
C ALA A 173 13.93 10.34 -4.17
N ALA A 174 13.58 11.50 -3.63
CA ALA A 174 12.38 11.69 -2.81
C ALA A 174 11.09 11.36 -3.57
N TRP A 175 10.99 11.76 -4.85
CA TRP A 175 9.86 11.40 -5.69
C TRP A 175 9.74 9.89 -5.89
N ASN A 176 10.86 9.23 -6.22
CA ASN A 176 10.89 7.78 -6.41
C ASN A 176 10.52 7.04 -5.12
N ARG A 177 11.01 7.52 -3.97
CA ARG A 177 10.63 6.96 -2.67
C ARG A 177 9.14 7.15 -2.38
N GLY A 178 8.60 8.34 -2.65
CA GLY A 178 7.17 8.63 -2.53
C GLY A 178 6.32 7.75 -3.44
N ALA A 179 6.72 7.59 -4.70
CA ALA A 179 6.05 6.70 -5.65
C ALA A 179 5.98 5.26 -5.12
N TYR A 180 7.10 4.73 -4.62
CA TYR A 180 7.15 3.40 -4.02
C TYR A 180 6.23 3.27 -2.81
N LEU A 181 6.23 4.28 -1.91
CA LEU A 181 5.36 4.29 -0.73
C LEU A 181 3.88 4.37 -1.11
N VAL A 182 3.51 5.19 -2.08
CA VAL A 182 2.11 5.43 -2.46
C VAL A 182 1.55 4.32 -3.34
N GLU A 183 2.33 3.85 -4.32
CA GLU A 183 1.85 2.89 -5.32
C GLU A 183 2.03 1.44 -4.90
N ALA A 184 3.13 1.11 -4.18
CA ALA A 184 3.41 -0.27 -3.77
C ALA A 184 2.89 -0.55 -2.36
N LEU A 185 3.40 0.17 -1.34
CA LEU A 185 3.15 -0.14 0.06
C LEU A 185 1.80 0.40 0.54
N GLY A 186 1.58 1.70 0.44
CA GLY A 186 0.36 2.36 0.90
C GLY A 186 -0.85 2.09 0.02
N HIS A 187 -0.64 1.54 -1.19
CA HIS A 187 -1.68 1.20 -2.17
C HIS A 187 -2.84 2.21 -2.25
N CYS A 188 -2.51 3.50 -2.17
CA CYS A 188 -3.47 4.59 -2.05
C CYS A 188 -4.48 4.62 -3.21
N ALA A 189 -4.03 4.21 -4.42
CA ALA A 189 -4.88 4.11 -5.59
C ALA A 189 -6.05 3.13 -5.43
N GLU A 190 -5.91 2.09 -4.59
CA GLU A 190 -6.96 1.07 -4.39
C GLU A 190 -8.25 1.66 -3.81
N CYS A 191 -8.12 2.72 -3.01
CA CYS A 191 -9.25 3.46 -2.45
C CYS A 191 -9.52 4.76 -3.21
N HIS A 192 -8.46 5.48 -3.63
CA HIS A 192 -8.58 6.82 -4.19
C HIS A 192 -8.74 6.87 -5.72
N THR A 193 -8.97 5.74 -6.38
CA THR A 193 -9.22 5.64 -7.82
C THR A 193 -10.54 4.93 -8.08
N PRO A 194 -11.41 5.45 -8.97
CA PRO A 194 -12.61 4.73 -9.36
C PRO A 194 -12.30 3.39 -9.99
N ARG A 195 -13.26 2.47 -9.95
CA ARG A 195 -13.16 1.17 -10.61
C ARG A 195 -14.18 1.08 -11.74
N ASP A 196 -13.81 0.38 -12.78
CA ASP A 196 -14.70 0.04 -13.89
C ASP A 196 -15.64 -1.13 -13.54
N MET A 197 -16.47 -1.55 -14.50
CA MET A 197 -17.46 -2.63 -14.31
C MET A 197 -16.86 -4.01 -14.02
N ILE A 198 -15.58 -4.22 -14.33
CA ILE A 198 -14.88 -5.47 -13.99
C ILE A 198 -14.04 -5.35 -12.72
N GLY A 199 -14.13 -4.21 -12.03
CA GLY A 199 -13.42 -3.95 -10.79
C GLY A 199 -11.95 -3.55 -10.97
N ALA A 200 -11.48 -3.26 -12.20
CA ALA A 200 -10.16 -2.72 -12.45
C ALA A 200 -10.11 -1.22 -12.16
N LEU A 201 -8.92 -0.71 -11.75
CA LEU A 201 -8.74 0.72 -11.52
C LEU A 201 -8.81 1.51 -12.83
N ASP A 202 -9.60 2.59 -12.85
CA ASP A 202 -9.64 3.55 -13.95
C ASP A 202 -8.36 4.40 -13.94
N ARG A 203 -7.44 4.09 -14.83
CA ARG A 203 -6.12 4.74 -14.89
C ARG A 203 -6.19 6.22 -15.29
N ASP A 204 -7.23 6.61 -16.03
CA ASP A 204 -7.44 8.02 -16.43
C ASP A 204 -7.92 8.88 -15.25
N MET A 205 -8.51 8.22 -14.25
CA MET A 205 -8.98 8.82 -13.01
C MET A 205 -8.12 8.46 -11.80
N ALA A 206 -6.85 8.11 -12.02
CA ALA A 206 -5.94 7.72 -10.96
C ALA A 206 -5.87 8.77 -9.83
N PHE A 207 -6.08 8.35 -8.59
CA PHE A 207 -6.10 9.19 -7.39
C PHE A 207 -7.19 10.29 -7.35
N ALA A 208 -8.10 10.31 -8.31
CA ALA A 208 -9.14 11.34 -8.41
C ALA A 208 -10.32 11.13 -7.42
N GLY A 209 -10.28 10.10 -6.59
CA GLY A 209 -11.35 9.76 -5.66
C GLY A 209 -12.51 9.01 -6.32
N THR A 210 -13.39 8.46 -5.52
CA THR A 210 -14.58 7.71 -5.97
C THR A 210 -15.77 7.94 -5.05
N ALA A 211 -16.98 7.91 -5.61
CA ALA A 211 -18.21 7.97 -4.81
C ALA A 211 -18.54 6.63 -4.12
N GLU A 212 -17.98 5.53 -4.63
CA GLU A 212 -18.22 4.16 -4.18
C GLU A 212 -16.88 3.47 -3.90
N GLY A 213 -16.29 3.83 -2.77
CA GLY A 213 -15.06 3.22 -2.26
C GLY A 213 -15.33 1.98 -1.41
N PRO A 214 -14.33 1.48 -0.69
CA PRO A 214 -14.49 0.39 0.24
C PRO A 214 -15.60 0.67 1.26
N ASP A 215 -16.33 -0.37 1.61
CA ASP A 215 -17.52 -0.32 2.49
C ASP A 215 -18.64 0.61 2.00
N GLY A 216 -18.60 1.07 0.74
CA GLY A 216 -19.58 2.00 0.14
C GLY A 216 -19.34 3.46 0.50
N ASP A 217 -18.21 3.79 1.11
CA ASP A 217 -17.86 5.14 1.49
C ASP A 217 -17.34 5.96 0.29
N ALA A 218 -17.67 7.25 0.28
CA ALA A 218 -17.07 8.19 -0.67
C ALA A 218 -15.61 8.48 -0.27
N VAL A 219 -14.69 8.29 -1.21
CA VAL A 219 -13.25 8.50 -1.01
C VAL A 219 -12.82 9.75 -1.79
N PRO A 220 -12.15 10.73 -1.15
CA PRO A 220 -11.85 12.02 -1.76
C PRO A 220 -10.79 11.94 -2.85
N ASN A 221 -10.77 12.95 -3.72
CA ASN A 221 -9.72 13.23 -4.68
C ASN A 221 -8.43 13.68 -3.95
N ILE A 222 -7.33 12.99 -4.19
CA ILE A 222 -6.01 13.33 -3.63
C ILE A 222 -5.00 13.78 -4.71
N THR A 223 -5.48 14.06 -5.93
CA THR A 223 -4.65 14.74 -6.93
C THR A 223 -4.44 16.21 -6.55
N PRO A 224 -3.42 16.89 -7.11
CA PRO A 224 -3.18 18.31 -6.83
C PRO A 224 -4.17 19.25 -7.53
N ASP A 225 -5.39 18.79 -7.86
CA ASP A 225 -6.45 19.65 -8.38
C ASP A 225 -6.86 20.69 -7.31
N PRO A 226 -6.85 22.00 -7.64
CA PRO A 226 -7.10 23.05 -6.65
C PRO A 226 -8.59 23.20 -6.27
N GLU A 227 -9.51 22.61 -7.04
CA GLU A 227 -10.96 22.77 -6.79
C GLU A 227 -11.57 21.55 -6.09
N THR A 228 -11.06 20.36 -6.38
CA THR A 228 -11.68 19.11 -5.93
C THR A 228 -10.72 18.19 -5.21
N GLY A 229 -9.41 18.48 -5.25
CA GLY A 229 -8.35 17.68 -4.63
C GLY A 229 -7.58 18.44 -3.54
N ILE A 230 -6.31 18.05 -3.37
CA ILE A 230 -5.43 18.59 -2.32
C ILE A 230 -4.62 19.82 -2.78
N GLY A 231 -4.90 20.39 -3.96
CA GLY A 231 -4.07 21.45 -4.55
C GLY A 231 -3.96 22.73 -3.74
N LYS A 232 -4.95 23.05 -2.91
CA LYS A 232 -4.93 24.23 -2.01
C LYS A 232 -4.31 23.95 -0.63
N TRP A 233 -4.03 22.70 -0.30
CA TRP A 233 -3.46 22.34 0.99
C TRP A 233 -1.96 22.62 1.00
N ARG A 234 -1.39 22.97 2.13
CA ARG A 234 0.06 23.09 2.30
C ARG A 234 0.66 21.71 2.53
N ASP A 235 1.93 21.52 2.22
CA ASP A 235 2.61 20.23 2.44
C ASP A 235 2.57 19.81 3.92
N LYS A 236 2.74 20.75 4.83
CA LYS A 236 2.63 20.50 6.27
C LYS A 236 1.23 20.06 6.71
N ASP A 237 0.17 20.47 6.00
CA ASP A 237 -1.20 20.03 6.33
C ASP A 237 -1.38 18.56 5.96
N LEU A 238 -0.77 18.10 4.85
CA LEU A 238 -0.76 16.70 4.46
C LEU A 238 0.06 15.85 5.43
N ILE A 239 1.27 16.30 5.80
CA ILE A 239 2.12 15.59 6.77
C ILE A 239 1.37 15.50 8.11
N PHE A 240 0.76 16.58 8.57
CA PHE A 240 0.00 16.61 9.81
C PHE A 240 -1.21 15.65 9.77
N LEU A 241 -1.93 15.60 8.65
CA LEU A 241 -3.01 14.62 8.46
C LEU A 241 -2.49 13.19 8.59
N PHE A 242 -1.39 12.85 7.92
CA PHE A 242 -0.80 11.50 7.98
C PHE A 242 -0.30 11.11 9.37
N GLN A 243 0.01 12.08 10.22
CA GLN A 243 0.44 11.85 11.60
C GLN A 243 -0.72 11.81 12.60
N THR A 244 -1.80 12.59 12.37
CA THR A 244 -2.80 12.89 13.41
C THR A 244 -4.24 12.57 13.03
N SER A 245 -4.53 12.28 11.75
CA SER A 245 -5.90 12.18 11.21
C SER A 245 -6.66 13.51 11.12
N LEU A 246 -6.05 14.65 11.39
CA LEU A 246 -6.72 15.95 11.37
C LEU A 246 -6.62 16.61 9.99
N LEU A 247 -7.74 17.17 9.54
CA LEU A 247 -7.88 17.94 8.31
C LEU A 247 -7.53 19.42 8.55
N PRO A 248 -7.20 20.21 7.50
CA PRO A 248 -6.86 21.63 7.63
C PRO A 248 -7.98 22.50 8.21
N ASP A 249 -9.22 22.08 8.13
CA ASP A 249 -10.40 22.77 8.69
C ASP A 249 -10.69 22.38 10.15
N GLY A 250 -9.86 21.51 10.75
CA GLY A 250 -10.00 21.04 12.13
C GLY A 250 -10.94 19.83 12.29
N ASP A 251 -11.55 19.33 11.22
CA ASP A 251 -12.27 18.06 11.24
C ASP A 251 -11.27 16.88 11.20
N SER A 252 -11.73 15.66 11.31
CA SER A 252 -10.91 14.45 11.26
C SER A 252 -11.35 13.53 10.13
N VAL A 253 -10.39 12.77 9.58
CA VAL A 253 -10.73 11.68 8.66
C VAL A 253 -11.41 10.56 9.44
N GLY A 254 -12.38 9.92 8.78
CA GLY A 254 -13.12 8.77 9.33
C GLY A 254 -12.88 7.50 8.55
N GLY A 255 -13.62 6.44 8.92
CA GLY A 255 -13.65 5.18 8.19
C GLY A 255 -12.27 4.57 7.93
N GLY A 256 -12.07 4.03 6.73
CA GLY A 256 -10.82 3.39 6.35
C GLY A 256 -9.59 4.29 6.44
N MET A 257 -9.72 5.59 6.15
CA MET A 257 -8.57 6.51 6.22
C MET A 257 -8.08 6.73 7.65
N ALA A 258 -8.97 6.75 8.64
CA ALA A 258 -8.56 6.82 10.05
C ALA A 258 -7.73 5.59 10.45
N GLU A 259 -8.06 4.40 9.94
CA GLU A 259 -7.28 3.19 10.16
C GLU A 259 -5.92 3.23 9.43
N VAL A 260 -5.88 3.77 8.21
CA VAL A 260 -4.63 3.98 7.46
C VAL A 260 -3.68 4.86 8.25
N VAL A 261 -4.18 5.95 8.85
CA VAL A 261 -3.33 6.79 9.71
C VAL A 261 -2.96 6.05 10.99
N ALA A 262 -3.93 5.50 11.70
CA ALA A 262 -3.72 4.90 13.02
C ALA A 262 -2.76 3.69 13.01
N ASN A 263 -2.83 2.84 11.99
CA ASN A 263 -2.05 1.62 11.89
C ASN A 263 -0.83 1.76 10.98
N GLY A 264 -0.82 2.76 10.11
CA GLY A 264 0.13 2.94 9.01
C GLY A 264 0.89 4.25 9.08
N THR A 265 0.38 5.30 8.46
CA THR A 265 1.16 6.51 8.12
C THR A 265 1.74 7.24 9.32
N LYS A 266 1.09 7.25 10.48
CA LYS A 266 1.64 7.88 11.71
C LYS A 266 2.94 7.25 12.21
N HIS A 267 3.26 6.05 11.74
CA HIS A 267 4.48 5.32 12.11
C HIS A 267 5.61 5.51 11.09
N LEU A 268 5.35 6.22 9.99
CA LEU A 268 6.36 6.51 8.99
C LEU A 268 7.28 7.64 9.46
N SER A 269 8.52 7.62 8.97
CA SER A 269 9.46 8.70 9.21
C SER A 269 8.99 9.99 8.54
N GLU A 270 9.40 11.13 9.08
CA GLU A 270 9.09 12.44 8.49
C GLU A 270 9.59 12.52 7.03
N THR A 271 10.80 12.01 6.76
CA THR A 271 11.36 11.93 5.40
C THR A 271 10.46 11.13 4.44
N ASP A 272 9.87 10.02 4.89
CA ASP A 272 8.96 9.23 4.07
C ASP A 272 7.61 9.92 3.88
N LEU A 273 7.11 10.64 4.88
CA LEU A 273 5.90 11.47 4.74
C LEU A 273 6.13 12.63 3.75
N GLU A 274 7.30 13.29 3.81
CA GLU A 274 7.70 14.30 2.83
C GLU A 274 7.80 13.70 1.41
N ALA A 275 8.35 12.50 1.28
CA ALA A 275 8.43 11.79 0.01
C ALA A 275 7.04 11.48 -0.57
N ILE A 276 6.10 11.00 0.26
CA ILE A 276 4.70 10.80 -0.13
C ILE A 276 4.09 12.11 -0.65
N VAL A 277 4.27 13.21 0.09
CA VAL A 277 3.75 14.52 -0.32
C VAL A 277 4.37 14.97 -1.63
N ALA A 278 5.69 14.83 -1.81
CA ALA A 278 6.39 15.18 -3.04
C ALA A 278 5.84 14.41 -4.26
N TYR A 279 5.53 13.12 -4.07
CA TYR A 279 4.92 12.31 -5.12
C TYR A 279 3.49 12.78 -5.43
N LEU A 280 2.62 12.94 -4.42
CA LEU A 280 1.22 13.37 -4.61
C LEU A 280 1.13 14.75 -5.28
N ARG A 281 2.06 15.67 -4.98
CA ARG A 281 2.15 16.99 -5.63
C ARG A 281 2.54 16.92 -7.10
N ALA A 282 3.27 15.88 -7.48
CA ALA A 282 3.72 15.69 -8.86
C ALA A 282 2.72 14.91 -9.74
N LEU A 283 1.62 14.43 -9.17
CA LEU A 283 0.54 13.79 -9.95
C LEU A 283 -0.10 14.80 -10.91
N ALA A 284 -0.66 14.31 -12.01
CA ALA A 284 -1.51 15.12 -12.87
C ALA A 284 -2.78 15.53 -12.10
N PRO A 285 -3.16 16.82 -12.11
CA PRO A 285 -4.41 17.25 -11.50
C PRO A 285 -5.61 16.71 -12.29
N VAL A 286 -6.51 16.01 -11.63
CA VAL A 286 -7.75 15.50 -12.21
C VAL A 286 -8.92 16.14 -11.48
N ARG A 287 -9.78 16.85 -12.21
CA ARG A 287 -10.96 17.46 -11.61
C ARG A 287 -12.06 16.42 -11.43
N ASN A 288 -12.31 16.02 -10.19
CA ASN A 288 -13.40 15.12 -9.85
C ASN A 288 -14.02 15.52 -8.50
N LYS A 289 -15.27 15.98 -8.54
CA LYS A 289 -15.99 16.40 -7.33
C LYS A 289 -16.71 15.21 -6.72
N ILE A 290 -16.12 14.65 -5.69
CA ILE A 290 -16.76 13.60 -4.88
C ILE A 290 -17.72 14.27 -3.89
N GLY A 291 -18.95 13.75 -3.81
CA GLY A 291 -19.91 14.17 -2.78
C GLY A 291 -19.36 13.87 -1.36
N LYS A 292 -19.78 14.66 -0.37
CA LYS A 292 -19.45 14.32 1.03
C LYS A 292 -20.02 12.95 1.33
N PRO A 293 -19.28 12.09 2.08
CA PRO A 293 -19.82 10.82 2.54
C PRO A 293 -21.15 11.07 3.25
N LYS A 294 -22.14 10.20 3.03
CA LYS A 294 -23.37 10.25 3.81
C LYS A 294 -22.95 10.06 5.27
N LYS A 295 -23.16 11.10 6.10
CA LYS A 295 -23.00 10.93 7.55
C LYS A 295 -23.94 9.80 7.94
N GLU A 296 -23.41 8.70 8.48
CA GLU A 296 -24.24 7.72 9.15
C GLU A 296 -25.06 8.45 10.21
N SER A 297 -26.37 8.32 10.13
CA SER A 297 -27.24 8.87 11.15
C SER A 297 -26.90 8.18 12.47
N PRO A 298 -26.79 8.91 13.61
CA PRO A 298 -26.48 8.30 14.90
C PRO A 298 -27.46 7.20 15.35
N ALA A 299 -28.54 6.98 14.63
CA ALA A 299 -29.60 6.01 14.96
C ALA A 299 -29.21 4.55 14.72
N SER A 300 -28.16 4.24 13.94
CA SER A 300 -27.74 2.84 13.68
C SER A 300 -26.63 2.34 14.62
N ALA A 301 -26.17 3.14 15.56
CA ALA A 301 -25.15 2.72 16.54
C ALA A 301 -25.70 1.99 17.77
N TRP A 302 -27.04 1.77 17.86
CA TRP A 302 -27.73 1.22 19.04
C TRP A 302 -28.67 0.05 18.73
N GLU A 303 -28.59 -0.57 17.52
CA GLU A 303 -29.30 -1.82 17.20
C GLU A 303 -28.35 -3.01 17.06
#